data_fb93b3f9b7283552e08abd7f5ab6beab
#
_entry.id   fb93b3f9b7283552e08abd7f5ab6beab
#
_cell.length_a   1.000
_cell.length_b   1.000
_cell.length_c   1.000
_cell.angle_alpha   90.00
_cell.angle_beta   90.00
_cell.angle_gamma   90.00
#
_symmetry.space_group_name_H-M   'P 1'
#
loop_
_entity.id
_entity.type
_entity.pdbx_description
1 polymer ?
#
loop_
_entity_poly.entity_id
_entity_poly.type
_entity_poly.pdbx_seq_one_letter_code
_entity_poly.pdbx_strand_id
1 'polypeptide(L)'
;MERESAWKRYDEDQLAELEQLAAGYIDFISENKTEREFSAAAIRSAEAAGYESLDTAISAGRKLVPGDKVWATMRNKAVILVQLGARPLTDGMNILGAHIDSPRLDVKQNPLYESSELAFMDTHYYGGIKHYQWVTVPLALHGVIAKKDGSVVDVKIGEDADDPVFCISDLLIHLANQQMGKKANEVVEGEALDILVGNRPLVVRDEDGEAKEQKDPVKAFALKLLAD
;
A
#
# COMPACT_ATOMS: atom_id res chain seq x y z
N MET A 1 9.88 8.76 -37.24
CA MET A 1 11.21 9.23 -36.80
C MET A 1 11.64 8.29 -35.69
N GLU A 2 12.53 7.34 -35.99
CA GLU A 2 13.10 6.45 -34.98
C GLU A 2 14.13 7.23 -34.16
N ARG A 3 13.99 7.23 -32.85
CA ARG A 3 14.99 7.78 -31.95
C ARG A 3 15.98 6.69 -31.56
N GLU A 4 17.25 7.00 -31.59
CA GLU A 4 18.27 6.10 -31.08
C GLU A 4 18.07 5.80 -29.60
N SER A 5 18.28 4.54 -29.22
CA SER A 5 18.18 4.12 -27.83
C SER A 5 19.19 4.88 -26.95
N ALA A 6 18.75 5.34 -25.77
CA ALA A 6 19.61 6.00 -24.81
C ALA A 6 20.80 5.15 -24.36
N TRP A 7 20.63 3.82 -24.29
CA TRP A 7 21.69 2.86 -23.97
C TRP A 7 22.92 2.96 -24.89
N LYS A 8 22.75 3.40 -26.13
CA LYS A 8 23.85 3.57 -27.07
C LYS A 8 24.63 4.88 -26.93
N ARG A 9 24.08 5.80 -26.12
CA ARG A 9 24.60 7.16 -25.94
C ARG A 9 25.20 7.42 -24.58
N TYR A 10 24.82 6.61 -23.58
CA TYR A 10 25.33 6.77 -22.24
C TYR A 10 26.76 6.28 -22.13
N ASP A 11 27.61 7.09 -21.51
CA ASP A 11 28.93 6.70 -21.06
C ASP A 11 28.87 5.95 -19.71
N GLU A 12 30.02 5.53 -19.20
CA GLU A 12 30.12 4.75 -17.98
C GLU A 12 29.59 5.53 -16.75
N ASP A 13 29.86 6.83 -16.65
CA ASP A 13 29.40 7.67 -15.54
C ASP A 13 27.87 7.82 -15.57
N GLN A 14 27.31 8.07 -16.74
CA GLN A 14 25.84 8.17 -16.94
C GLN A 14 25.13 6.85 -16.65
N LEU A 15 25.75 5.71 -16.99
CA LEU A 15 25.21 4.39 -16.63
C LEU A 15 25.24 4.18 -15.11
N ALA A 16 26.31 4.60 -14.43
CA ALA A 16 26.37 4.52 -12.96
C ALA A 16 25.33 5.40 -12.28
N GLU A 17 25.09 6.62 -12.77
CA GLU A 17 24.01 7.50 -12.28
C GLU A 17 22.62 6.88 -12.51
N LEU A 18 22.40 6.25 -13.66
CA LEU A 18 21.14 5.56 -13.99
C LEU A 18 20.87 4.40 -13.02
N GLU A 19 21.89 3.57 -12.76
CA GLU A 19 21.75 2.44 -11.81
C GLU A 19 21.46 2.94 -10.39
N GLN A 20 22.11 4.01 -9.95
CA GLN A 20 21.85 4.62 -8.68
C GLN A 20 20.42 5.17 -8.58
N LEU A 21 19.95 5.86 -9.62
CA LEU A 21 18.57 6.35 -9.68
C LEU A 21 17.56 5.21 -9.68
N ALA A 22 17.83 4.14 -10.44
CA ALA A 22 16.96 2.97 -10.50
C ALA A 22 16.87 2.26 -9.15
N ALA A 23 18.00 2.05 -8.47
CA ALA A 23 18.03 1.47 -7.14
C ALA A 23 17.21 2.29 -6.14
N GLY A 24 17.44 3.61 -6.08
CA GLY A 24 16.69 4.50 -5.19
C GLY A 24 15.19 4.53 -5.51
N TYR A 25 14.81 4.40 -6.78
CA TYR A 25 13.41 4.30 -7.18
C TYR A 25 12.79 2.96 -6.73
N ILE A 26 13.50 1.85 -6.89
CA ILE A 26 13.05 0.52 -6.44
C ILE A 26 12.83 0.53 -4.93
N ASP A 27 13.79 1.05 -4.16
CA ASP A 27 13.68 1.16 -2.70
C ASP A 27 12.46 2.01 -2.32
N PHE A 28 12.30 3.18 -2.96
CA PHE A 28 11.19 4.08 -2.68
C PHE A 28 9.82 3.42 -2.89
N ILE A 29 9.60 2.74 -4.03
CA ILE A 29 8.30 2.10 -4.31
C ILE A 29 8.10 0.82 -3.51
N SER A 30 9.16 0.13 -3.12
CA SER A 30 9.08 -1.09 -2.31
C SER A 30 8.64 -0.80 -0.88
N GLU A 31 9.05 0.34 -0.33
CA GLU A 31 8.70 0.72 1.03
C GLU A 31 7.41 1.52 1.15
N ASN A 32 6.94 2.14 0.07
CA ASN A 32 5.80 3.06 0.07
C ASN A 32 4.69 2.56 -0.84
N LYS A 33 3.90 1.60 -0.37
CA LYS A 33 2.90 0.86 -1.14
C LYS A 33 1.51 1.51 -1.17
N THR A 34 1.25 2.46 -0.26
CA THR A 34 -0.02 3.19 -0.17
C THR A 34 0.17 4.68 -0.47
N GLU A 35 -0.91 5.37 -0.81
CA GLU A 35 -0.87 6.83 -1.06
C GLU A 35 -0.38 7.61 0.16
N ARG A 36 -0.65 7.12 1.38
CA ARG A 36 -0.20 7.75 2.63
C ARG A 36 1.30 7.62 2.81
N GLU A 37 1.82 6.43 2.64
CA GLU A 37 3.26 6.15 2.72
C GLU A 37 4.02 6.92 1.66
N PHE A 38 3.52 6.90 0.40
CA PHE A 38 4.10 7.65 -0.71
C PHE A 38 4.14 9.15 -0.43
N SER A 39 3.00 9.74 -0.01
CA SER A 39 2.93 11.17 0.31
C SER A 39 3.90 11.55 1.43
N ALA A 40 3.97 10.75 2.50
CA ALA A 40 4.89 10.97 3.60
C ALA A 40 6.37 10.89 3.16
N ALA A 41 6.72 9.90 2.34
CA ALA A 41 8.07 9.75 1.80
C ALA A 41 8.43 10.90 0.84
N ALA A 42 7.50 11.31 -0.03
CA ALA A 42 7.70 12.43 -0.93
C ALA A 42 7.91 13.76 -0.17
N ILE A 43 7.17 13.97 0.93
CA ILE A 43 7.35 15.15 1.80
C ILE A 43 8.74 15.12 2.44
N ARG A 44 9.16 13.99 3.02
CA ARG A 44 10.51 13.86 3.60
C ARG A 44 11.61 14.18 2.58
N SER A 45 11.47 13.67 1.36
CA SER A 45 12.41 13.94 0.26
C SER A 45 12.40 15.42 -0.15
N ALA A 46 11.23 16.03 -0.18
CA ALA A 46 11.08 17.46 -0.47
C ALA A 46 11.71 18.33 0.62
N GLU A 47 11.49 18.02 1.88
CA GLU A 47 12.10 18.73 3.03
C GLU A 47 13.62 18.63 2.99
N ALA A 48 14.18 17.47 2.68
CA ALA A 48 15.62 17.30 2.48
C ALA A 48 16.16 18.13 1.30
N ALA A 49 15.30 18.44 0.29
CA ALA A 49 15.61 19.31 -0.83
C ALA A 49 15.30 20.80 -0.56
N GLY A 50 14.97 21.16 0.69
CA GLY A 50 14.74 22.53 1.13
C GLY A 50 13.32 23.05 0.90
N TYR A 51 12.33 22.17 0.72
CA TYR A 51 10.93 22.58 0.76
C TYR A 51 10.45 22.70 2.21
N GLU A 52 9.56 23.64 2.46
CA GLU A 52 8.87 23.79 3.75
C GLU A 52 7.35 23.62 3.59
N SER A 53 6.65 23.35 4.67
CA SER A 53 5.19 23.30 4.66
C SER A 53 4.60 24.68 4.33
N LEU A 54 3.68 24.71 3.37
CA LEU A 54 2.92 25.91 3.04
C LEU A 54 2.11 26.42 4.25
N ASP A 55 1.55 25.51 5.05
CA ASP A 55 0.80 25.87 6.26
C ASP A 55 1.69 26.56 7.29
N THR A 56 2.94 26.16 7.41
CA THR A 56 3.95 26.84 8.26
C THR A 56 4.21 28.25 7.77
N ALA A 57 4.42 28.44 6.48
CA ALA A 57 4.62 29.77 5.89
C ALA A 57 3.40 30.68 6.10
N ILE A 58 2.18 30.14 5.92
CA ILE A 58 0.92 30.88 6.13
C ILE A 58 0.78 31.28 7.60
N SER A 59 0.99 30.35 8.53
CA SER A 59 0.88 30.60 9.98
C SER A 59 1.87 31.65 10.47
N ALA A 60 3.05 31.71 9.86
CA ALA A 60 4.05 32.73 10.12
C ALA A 60 3.75 34.08 9.44
N GLY A 61 2.69 34.17 8.66
CA GLY A 61 2.39 35.37 7.85
C GLY A 61 3.45 35.69 6.80
N ARG A 62 4.27 34.71 6.42
CA ARG A 62 5.38 34.89 5.49
C ARG A 62 4.88 35.02 4.06
N LYS A 63 5.30 36.07 3.39
CA LYS A 63 5.05 36.24 1.96
C LYS A 63 6.10 35.45 1.17
N LEU A 64 5.64 34.56 0.30
CA LEU A 64 6.52 33.79 -0.58
C LEU A 64 7.15 34.69 -1.64
N VAL A 65 8.41 34.41 -1.97
CA VAL A 65 9.21 35.13 -2.96
C VAL A 65 9.81 34.17 -4.01
N PRO A 66 10.26 34.65 -5.16
CA PRO A 66 10.94 33.83 -6.13
C PRO A 66 12.09 33.02 -5.54
N GLY A 67 12.13 31.72 -5.85
CA GLY A 67 13.08 30.76 -5.31
C GLY A 67 12.55 29.96 -4.12
N ASP A 68 11.50 30.41 -3.44
CA ASP A 68 10.87 29.64 -2.35
C ASP A 68 10.34 28.32 -2.82
N LYS A 69 10.49 27.31 -1.99
CA LYS A 69 10.02 25.95 -2.19
C LYS A 69 9.04 25.58 -1.09
N VAL A 70 7.82 25.25 -1.45
CA VAL A 70 6.78 24.86 -0.49
C VAL A 70 6.10 23.57 -0.90
N TRP A 71 5.62 22.83 0.10
CA TRP A 71 4.77 21.68 -0.11
C TRP A 71 3.44 21.84 0.62
N ALA A 72 2.41 21.20 0.07
CA ALA A 72 1.11 21.04 0.71
C ALA A 72 0.58 19.62 0.48
N THR A 73 -0.26 19.14 1.39
CA THR A 73 -0.87 17.82 1.29
C THR A 73 -2.38 17.89 1.45
N MET A 74 -3.08 16.93 0.84
CA MET A 74 -4.50 16.75 1.02
C MET A 74 -4.75 15.41 1.71
N ARG A 75 -5.18 15.47 2.98
CA ARG A 75 -5.53 14.29 3.81
C ARG A 75 -4.42 13.22 3.85
N ASN A 76 -3.18 13.61 3.69
CA ASN A 76 -2.01 12.73 3.60
C ASN A 76 -2.08 11.67 2.48
N LYS A 77 -2.87 11.93 1.43
CA LYS A 77 -3.04 11.01 0.28
C LYS A 77 -2.72 11.65 -1.06
N ALA A 78 -2.39 12.92 -1.08
CA ALA A 78 -1.89 13.64 -2.24
C ALA A 78 -0.93 14.70 -1.77
N VAL A 79 0.07 15.02 -2.56
CA VAL A 79 1.07 16.04 -2.28
C VAL A 79 1.29 16.92 -3.49
N ILE A 80 1.48 18.20 -3.24
CA ILE A 80 1.89 19.17 -4.24
C ILE A 80 3.18 19.83 -3.76
N LEU A 81 4.15 19.93 -4.65
CA LEU A 81 5.42 20.63 -4.45
C LEU A 81 5.45 21.81 -5.40
N VAL A 82 5.75 22.99 -4.88
CA VAL A 82 5.82 24.21 -5.68
C VAL A 82 7.16 24.89 -5.43
N GLN A 83 7.89 25.17 -6.52
CA GLN A 83 9.02 26.05 -6.51
C GLN A 83 8.65 27.33 -7.28
N LEU A 84 8.71 28.47 -6.59
CA LEU A 84 8.38 29.77 -7.20
C LEU A 84 9.50 30.20 -8.15
N GLY A 85 9.13 30.41 -9.40
CA GLY A 85 10.03 30.94 -10.43
C GLY A 85 10.30 32.42 -10.29
N ALA A 86 11.23 32.95 -11.06
CA ALA A 86 11.58 34.36 -11.09
C ALA A 86 10.54 35.21 -11.84
N ARG A 87 9.71 34.61 -12.70
CA ARG A 87 8.67 35.31 -13.45
C ARG A 87 7.31 35.21 -12.76
N PRO A 88 6.39 36.15 -12.99
CA PRO A 88 5.03 36.07 -12.47
C PRO A 88 4.32 34.79 -12.92
N LEU A 89 3.45 34.23 -12.08
CA LEU A 89 2.64 33.05 -12.42
C LEU A 89 1.72 33.29 -13.61
N THR A 90 1.36 34.55 -13.91
CA THR A 90 0.59 34.97 -15.08
C THR A 90 1.30 34.68 -16.40
N ASP A 91 2.64 34.53 -16.39
CA ASP A 91 3.42 34.17 -17.56
C ASP A 91 3.42 32.66 -17.84
N GLY A 92 2.77 31.88 -16.96
CA GLY A 92 2.65 30.44 -17.04
C GLY A 92 3.50 29.70 -16.00
N MET A 93 3.32 28.39 -15.95
CA MET A 93 4.03 27.48 -15.05
C MET A 93 4.28 26.14 -15.73
N ASN A 94 5.29 25.41 -15.29
CA ASN A 94 5.50 24.03 -15.65
C ASN A 94 4.83 23.14 -14.60
N ILE A 95 3.95 22.22 -15.04
CA ILE A 95 3.25 21.29 -14.16
C ILE A 95 3.70 19.87 -14.52
N LEU A 96 4.22 19.14 -13.55
CA LEU A 96 4.49 17.72 -13.62
C LEU A 96 3.49 17.01 -12.72
N GLY A 97 2.75 16.07 -13.27
CA GLY A 97 1.73 15.33 -12.53
C GLY A 97 1.92 13.82 -12.73
N ALA A 98 1.75 13.08 -11.65
CA ALA A 98 1.74 11.62 -11.64
C ALA A 98 0.75 11.12 -10.59
N HIS A 99 0.13 9.96 -10.84
CA HIS A 99 -0.62 9.27 -9.81
C HIS A 99 0.32 8.61 -8.80
N ILE A 100 -0.13 8.43 -7.57
CA ILE A 100 0.62 7.81 -6.48
C ILE A 100 -0.12 6.61 -5.87
N ASP A 101 -1.32 6.32 -6.36
CA ASP A 101 -2.05 5.11 -6.02
C ASP A 101 -1.52 3.90 -6.79
N SER A 102 -1.64 2.72 -6.19
CA SER A 102 -1.25 1.44 -6.78
C SER A 102 -2.41 0.46 -6.70
N PRO A 103 -2.51 -0.51 -7.63
CA PRO A 103 -3.46 -1.61 -7.50
C PRO A 103 -3.26 -2.34 -6.19
N ARG A 104 -4.37 -2.66 -5.51
CA ARG A 104 -4.38 -3.35 -4.20
C ARG A 104 -5.71 -4.03 -3.95
N LEU A 105 -5.81 -4.71 -2.83
CA LEU A 105 -7.06 -5.18 -2.24
C LEU A 105 -7.37 -4.32 -1.02
N ASP A 106 -8.54 -3.69 -1.01
CA ASP A 106 -9.03 -2.93 0.14
C ASP A 106 -9.84 -3.86 1.05
N VAL A 107 -9.53 -3.84 2.34
CA VAL A 107 -10.27 -4.57 3.37
C VAL A 107 -11.63 -3.91 3.57
N LYS A 108 -12.73 -4.68 3.53
CA LYS A 108 -14.10 -4.17 3.75
C LYS A 108 -14.32 -3.73 5.20
N GLN A 109 -15.44 -3.05 5.47
CA GLN A 109 -15.71 -2.43 6.78
C GLN A 109 -15.81 -3.44 7.94
N ASN A 110 -16.32 -4.65 7.71
CA ASN A 110 -16.42 -5.73 8.69
C ASN A 110 -15.81 -7.00 8.08
N PRO A 111 -14.50 -7.02 7.86
CA PRO A 111 -13.91 -7.95 6.93
C PRO A 111 -13.76 -9.35 7.50
N LEU A 112 -13.50 -9.46 8.81
CA LEU A 112 -13.04 -10.70 9.41
C LEU A 112 -14.20 -11.68 9.63
N TYR A 113 -14.11 -12.85 9.00
CA TYR A 113 -15.05 -13.95 9.17
C TYR A 113 -14.31 -15.29 9.27
N GLU A 114 -15.01 -16.32 9.73
CA GLU A 114 -14.52 -17.70 9.79
C GLU A 114 -15.35 -18.59 8.90
N SER A 115 -14.69 -19.43 8.11
CA SER A 115 -15.31 -20.47 7.30
C SER A 115 -14.39 -21.68 7.22
N SER A 116 -14.96 -22.89 7.41
CA SER A 116 -14.21 -24.14 7.38
C SER A 116 -12.97 -24.15 8.28
N GLU A 117 -13.11 -23.61 9.50
CA GLU A 117 -12.03 -23.51 10.50
C GLU A 117 -10.84 -22.67 10.02
N LEU A 118 -11.07 -21.72 9.13
CA LEU A 118 -10.10 -20.76 8.63
C LEU A 118 -10.65 -19.35 8.80
N ALA A 119 -9.79 -18.41 9.19
CA ALA A 119 -10.13 -17.00 9.28
C ALA A 119 -9.74 -16.26 8.00
N PHE A 120 -10.66 -15.48 7.48
CA PHE A 120 -10.50 -14.70 6.25
C PHE A 120 -10.81 -13.23 6.49
N MET A 121 -10.22 -12.38 5.67
CA MET A 121 -10.63 -10.99 5.47
C MET A 121 -11.30 -10.82 4.11
N ASP A 122 -12.56 -10.40 4.13
CA ASP A 122 -13.33 -10.00 2.97
C ASP A 122 -12.76 -8.71 2.38
N THR A 123 -12.52 -8.71 1.07
CA THR A 123 -11.86 -7.60 0.39
C THR A 123 -12.63 -7.12 -0.84
N HIS A 124 -12.25 -5.95 -1.32
CA HIS A 124 -12.64 -5.41 -2.60
C HIS A 124 -11.39 -4.97 -3.36
N TYR A 125 -11.26 -5.33 -4.62
CA TYR A 125 -10.10 -4.93 -5.42
C TYR A 125 -10.17 -3.45 -5.82
N TYR A 126 -9.01 -2.80 -5.85
CA TYR A 126 -8.85 -1.42 -6.27
C TYR A 126 -7.99 -1.32 -7.52
N GLY A 127 -8.52 -0.58 -8.52
CA GLY A 127 -7.86 -0.37 -9.81
C GLY A 127 -8.08 -1.50 -10.80
N GLY A 128 -7.44 -1.41 -11.94
CA GLY A 128 -7.51 -2.44 -12.99
C GLY A 128 -6.50 -3.55 -12.73
N ILE A 129 -6.96 -4.66 -12.17
CA ILE A 129 -6.12 -5.83 -11.88
C ILE A 129 -6.55 -7.05 -12.68
N LYS A 130 -5.61 -7.97 -12.90
CA LYS A 130 -5.90 -9.32 -13.36
C LYS A 130 -6.06 -10.21 -12.12
N HIS A 131 -7.28 -10.55 -11.75
CA HIS A 131 -7.62 -11.24 -10.50
C HIS A 131 -6.79 -12.51 -10.29
N TYR A 132 -6.56 -13.29 -11.35
CA TYR A 132 -5.78 -14.53 -11.27
C TYR A 132 -4.30 -14.34 -10.92
N GLN A 133 -3.78 -13.12 -10.96
CA GLN A 133 -2.40 -12.83 -10.54
C GLN A 133 -2.26 -12.61 -9.03
N TRP A 134 -3.38 -12.50 -8.32
CA TRP A 134 -3.41 -12.19 -6.88
C TRP A 134 -3.54 -13.42 -6.00
N VAL A 135 -3.89 -14.57 -6.58
CA VAL A 135 -3.95 -15.83 -5.84
C VAL A 135 -2.56 -16.45 -5.69
N THR A 136 -2.33 -17.16 -4.60
CA THR A 136 -1.09 -17.91 -4.27
C THR A 136 0.19 -17.07 -4.14
N VAL A 137 0.06 -15.76 -4.04
CA VAL A 137 1.20 -14.88 -3.76
C VAL A 137 1.16 -14.39 -2.31
N PRO A 138 2.33 -14.16 -1.66
CA PRO A 138 2.35 -13.55 -0.34
C PRO A 138 1.86 -12.11 -0.41
N LEU A 139 1.05 -11.73 0.59
CA LEU A 139 0.48 -10.39 0.73
C LEU A 139 0.90 -9.81 2.08
N ALA A 140 1.06 -8.48 2.11
CA ALA A 140 1.25 -7.69 3.30
C ALA A 140 0.05 -6.78 3.55
N LEU A 141 -0.20 -6.43 4.80
CA LEU A 141 -1.25 -5.52 5.23
C LEU A 141 -0.64 -4.15 5.55
N HIS A 142 -1.07 -3.13 4.84
CA HIS A 142 -0.68 -1.74 5.04
C HIS A 142 -1.90 -0.86 5.30
N GLY A 143 -1.80 0.07 6.21
CA GLY A 143 -2.89 1.00 6.45
C GLY A 143 -2.70 1.83 7.71
N VAL A 144 -3.78 2.44 8.17
CA VAL A 144 -3.80 3.24 9.40
C VAL A 144 -5.05 2.93 10.20
N ILE A 145 -4.93 2.92 11.52
CA ILE A 145 -6.04 2.82 12.45
C ILE A 145 -6.23 4.18 13.13
N ALA A 146 -7.34 4.84 12.84
CA ALA A 146 -7.73 6.05 13.55
C ALA A 146 -8.50 5.66 14.84
N LYS A 147 -7.90 5.93 15.99
CA LYS A 147 -8.48 5.63 17.29
C LYS A 147 -9.53 6.67 17.70
N LYS A 148 -10.37 6.32 18.68
CA LYS A 148 -11.43 7.21 19.20
C LYS A 148 -10.90 8.48 19.87
N ASP A 149 -9.69 8.45 20.38
CA ASP A 149 -9.00 9.60 20.98
C ASP A 149 -8.37 10.54 19.94
N GLY A 150 -8.49 10.21 18.64
CA GLY A 150 -7.93 10.98 17.52
C GLY A 150 -6.50 10.60 17.16
N SER A 151 -5.86 9.71 17.91
CA SER A 151 -4.55 9.20 17.52
C SER A 151 -4.64 8.26 16.31
N VAL A 152 -3.55 8.17 15.56
CA VAL A 152 -3.44 7.32 14.37
C VAL A 152 -2.27 6.38 14.58
N VAL A 153 -2.50 5.09 14.31
CA VAL A 153 -1.48 4.05 14.34
C VAL A 153 -1.26 3.55 12.91
N ASP A 154 -0.02 3.53 12.48
CA ASP A 154 0.37 2.91 11.22
C ASP A 154 0.39 1.38 11.38
N VAL A 155 -0.14 0.70 10.37
CA VAL A 155 -0.17 -0.77 10.29
C VAL A 155 0.68 -1.19 9.10
N LYS A 156 1.68 -2.02 9.37
CA LYS A 156 2.53 -2.66 8.36
C LYS A 156 2.84 -4.07 8.86
N ILE A 157 2.21 -5.08 8.28
CA ILE A 157 2.33 -6.48 8.69
C ILE A 157 2.55 -7.35 7.45
N GLY A 158 3.55 -8.23 7.49
CA GLY A 158 3.89 -9.14 6.39
C GLY A 158 5.11 -8.70 5.58
N GLU A 159 5.84 -7.68 6.03
CA GLU A 159 7.06 -7.20 5.38
C GLU A 159 8.33 -7.70 6.08
N ASP A 160 8.28 -7.89 7.39
CA ASP A 160 9.42 -8.38 8.15
C ASP A 160 9.49 -9.92 8.12
N ALA A 161 10.68 -10.49 8.28
CA ALA A 161 10.91 -11.93 8.17
C ALA A 161 10.13 -12.76 9.21
N ASP A 162 9.81 -12.16 10.35
CA ASP A 162 9.09 -12.81 11.45
C ASP A 162 7.58 -12.53 11.41
N ASP A 163 7.13 -11.72 10.46
CA ASP A 163 5.73 -11.40 10.30
C ASP A 163 4.91 -12.60 9.77
N PRO A 164 3.61 -12.65 10.09
CA PRO A 164 2.71 -13.61 9.47
C PRO A 164 2.58 -13.34 7.96
N VAL A 165 2.50 -14.40 7.18
CA VAL A 165 2.28 -14.33 5.73
C VAL A 165 0.79 -14.49 5.44
N PHE A 166 0.23 -13.54 4.71
CA PHE A 166 -1.14 -13.60 4.21
C PHE A 166 -1.17 -14.05 2.75
N CYS A 167 -2.22 -14.70 2.33
CA CYS A 167 -2.39 -15.10 0.92
C CYS A 167 -3.86 -15.29 0.57
N ILE A 168 -4.16 -15.33 -0.72
CA ILE A 168 -5.43 -15.82 -1.24
C ILE A 168 -5.17 -17.22 -1.75
N SER A 169 -5.89 -18.22 -1.22
CA SER A 169 -5.77 -19.60 -1.67
C SER A 169 -6.40 -19.80 -3.05
N ASP A 170 -5.93 -20.80 -3.78
CA ASP A 170 -6.51 -21.23 -5.04
C ASP A 170 -6.76 -22.75 -5.02
N LEU A 171 -7.57 -23.23 -5.95
CA LEU A 171 -7.90 -24.65 -6.06
C LEU A 171 -6.69 -25.45 -6.58
N LEU A 172 -6.49 -26.62 -5.99
CA LEU A 172 -5.58 -27.62 -6.57
C LEU A 172 -6.11 -28.07 -7.93
N ILE A 173 -5.21 -28.40 -8.85
CA ILE A 173 -5.53 -28.81 -10.21
C ILE A 173 -6.57 -29.95 -10.26
N HIS A 174 -6.55 -30.87 -9.29
CA HIS A 174 -7.51 -31.98 -9.21
C HIS A 174 -8.95 -31.55 -8.89
N LEU A 175 -9.13 -30.36 -8.32
CA LEU A 175 -10.43 -29.77 -7.97
C LEU A 175 -10.83 -28.63 -8.94
N ALA A 176 -9.94 -28.21 -9.82
CA ALA A 176 -10.07 -26.99 -10.64
C ALA A 176 -10.74 -27.24 -12.01
N ASN A 177 -11.32 -28.40 -12.29
CA ASN A 177 -11.85 -28.73 -13.63
C ASN A 177 -12.79 -27.66 -14.20
N GLN A 178 -13.71 -27.13 -13.38
CA GLN A 178 -14.63 -26.09 -13.82
C GLN A 178 -13.92 -24.73 -14.00
N GLN A 179 -12.97 -24.44 -13.13
CA GLN A 179 -12.17 -23.22 -13.19
C GLN A 179 -11.31 -23.19 -14.46
N MET A 180 -10.66 -24.29 -14.79
CA MET A 180 -9.77 -24.42 -15.95
C MET A 180 -10.49 -24.27 -17.30
N GLY A 181 -11.79 -24.44 -17.34
CA GLY A 181 -12.62 -24.20 -18.54
C GLY A 181 -13.05 -22.75 -18.74
N LYS A 182 -12.80 -21.87 -17.77
CA LYS A 182 -13.19 -20.45 -17.81
C LYS A 182 -12.18 -19.59 -18.59
N LYS A 183 -12.63 -18.42 -19.06
CA LYS A 183 -11.73 -17.42 -19.62
C LYS A 183 -10.88 -16.79 -18.50
N ALA A 184 -9.71 -16.24 -18.83
CA ALA A 184 -8.80 -15.67 -17.86
C ALA A 184 -9.41 -14.56 -16.97
N ASN A 185 -10.37 -13.80 -17.48
CA ASN A 185 -11.08 -12.77 -16.74
C ASN A 185 -12.21 -13.31 -15.84
N GLU A 186 -12.52 -14.59 -15.93
CA GLU A 186 -13.59 -15.26 -15.20
C GLU A 186 -13.07 -16.36 -14.26
N VAL A 187 -11.78 -16.72 -14.41
CA VAL A 187 -11.17 -17.83 -13.66
C VAL A 187 -11.12 -17.57 -12.16
N VAL A 188 -10.92 -16.30 -11.76
CA VAL A 188 -10.99 -15.81 -10.39
C VAL A 188 -11.91 -14.60 -10.35
N GLU A 189 -12.96 -14.67 -9.57
CA GLU A 189 -13.90 -13.56 -9.39
C GLU A 189 -13.31 -12.52 -8.46
N GLY A 190 -13.44 -11.21 -8.80
CA GLY A 190 -12.84 -10.14 -8.05
C GLY A 190 -13.34 -10.04 -6.60
N GLU A 191 -14.64 -10.30 -6.39
CA GLU A 191 -15.26 -10.30 -5.06
C GLU A 191 -14.99 -11.59 -4.26
N ALA A 192 -14.26 -12.55 -4.81
CA ALA A 192 -13.82 -13.76 -4.12
C ALA A 192 -12.32 -13.73 -3.74
N LEU A 193 -11.70 -12.56 -3.79
CA LEU A 193 -10.30 -12.38 -3.41
C LEU A 193 -10.16 -12.19 -1.88
N ASP A 194 -10.72 -13.14 -1.11
CA ASP A 194 -10.64 -13.10 0.34
C ASP A 194 -9.29 -13.58 0.86
N ILE A 195 -8.71 -12.80 1.75
CA ILE A 195 -7.36 -13.05 2.26
C ILE A 195 -7.43 -14.02 3.42
N LEU A 196 -6.73 -15.14 3.33
CA LEU A 196 -6.52 -16.06 4.44
C LEU A 196 -5.56 -15.42 5.46
N VAL A 197 -6.06 -15.23 6.69
CA VAL A 197 -5.31 -14.55 7.76
C VAL A 197 -5.07 -15.42 8.99
N GLY A 198 -5.66 -16.60 9.06
CA GLY A 198 -5.44 -17.49 10.19
C GLY A 198 -6.02 -18.88 10.00
N ASN A 199 -5.37 -19.85 10.64
CA ASN A 199 -5.77 -21.27 10.65
C ASN A 199 -5.61 -21.91 12.05
N ARG A 200 -5.36 -21.09 13.09
CA ARG A 200 -5.13 -21.57 14.43
C ARG A 200 -6.27 -21.13 15.35
N PRO A 201 -6.97 -22.06 16.03
CA PRO A 201 -8.04 -21.74 16.94
C PRO A 201 -7.53 -21.14 18.26
N LEU A 202 -8.27 -20.19 18.81
CA LEU A 202 -8.09 -19.76 20.19
C LEU A 202 -8.70 -20.82 21.11
N VAL A 203 -7.88 -21.43 21.96
CA VAL A 203 -8.34 -22.40 22.95
C VAL A 203 -8.45 -21.70 24.30
N VAL A 204 -9.65 -21.53 24.80
CA VAL A 204 -9.92 -21.09 26.16
C VAL A 204 -10.25 -22.31 27.01
N ARG A 205 -9.64 -22.41 28.20
CA ARG A 205 -9.87 -23.51 29.14
C ARG A 205 -10.68 -22.99 30.31
N ASP A 206 -11.54 -23.84 30.89
CA ASP A 206 -12.26 -23.55 32.10
C ASP A 206 -11.40 -23.81 33.36
N GLU A 207 -12.01 -23.68 34.57
CA GLU A 207 -11.33 -23.87 35.85
C GLU A 207 -10.84 -25.32 36.06
N ASP A 208 -11.46 -26.27 35.37
CA ASP A 208 -11.12 -27.70 35.44
C ASP A 208 -10.06 -28.06 34.35
N GLY A 209 -9.64 -27.09 33.51
CA GLY A 209 -8.64 -27.25 32.44
C GLY A 209 -9.19 -27.83 31.14
N GLU A 210 -10.50 -28.00 31.04
CA GLU A 210 -11.17 -28.48 29.82
C GLU A 210 -11.37 -27.37 28.78
N ALA A 211 -11.25 -27.71 27.50
CA ALA A 211 -11.42 -26.74 26.41
C ALA A 211 -12.91 -26.33 26.32
N LYS A 212 -13.17 -25.02 26.43
CA LYS A 212 -14.50 -24.47 26.18
C LYS A 212 -14.76 -24.38 24.69
N GLU A 213 -15.93 -24.85 24.28
CA GLU A 213 -16.43 -24.60 22.93
C GLU A 213 -16.62 -23.08 22.71
N GLN A 214 -16.04 -22.57 21.63
CA GLN A 214 -16.13 -21.16 21.25
C GLN A 214 -16.75 -21.07 19.86
N LYS A 215 -17.53 -20.03 19.66
CA LYS A 215 -17.98 -19.66 18.33
C LYS A 215 -16.82 -18.96 17.60
N ASP A 216 -16.56 -19.38 16.36
CA ASP A 216 -15.54 -18.81 15.48
C ASP A 216 -14.14 -18.72 16.16
N PRO A 217 -13.56 -19.83 16.66
CA PRO A 217 -12.33 -19.80 17.47
C PRO A 217 -11.09 -19.36 16.70
N VAL A 218 -11.04 -19.58 15.39
CA VAL A 218 -9.92 -19.14 14.54
C VAL A 218 -9.98 -17.64 14.29
N LYS A 219 -11.18 -17.11 14.04
CA LYS A 219 -11.43 -15.67 13.97
C LYS A 219 -11.07 -14.98 15.29
N ALA A 220 -11.43 -15.59 16.42
CA ALA A 220 -11.09 -15.05 17.76
C ALA A 220 -9.57 -15.00 17.98
N PHE A 221 -8.83 -16.00 17.51
CA PHE A 221 -7.37 -15.98 17.58
C PHE A 221 -6.76 -14.91 16.67
N ALA A 222 -7.25 -14.78 15.43
CA ALA A 222 -6.80 -13.74 14.51
C ALA A 222 -7.05 -12.34 15.06
N LEU A 223 -8.23 -12.09 15.65
CA LEU A 223 -8.55 -10.82 16.33
C LEU A 223 -7.57 -10.51 17.47
N LYS A 224 -7.21 -11.52 18.25
CA LYS A 224 -6.26 -11.34 19.35
C LYS A 224 -4.88 -10.92 18.82
N LEU A 225 -4.38 -11.58 17.77
CA LEU A 225 -3.09 -11.25 17.14
C LEU A 225 -3.05 -9.84 16.53
N LEU A 226 -4.18 -9.36 16.03
CA LEU A 226 -4.28 -8.01 15.44
C LEU A 226 -4.46 -6.91 16.51
N ALA A 227 -4.80 -7.28 17.76
CA ALA A 227 -5.00 -6.35 18.86
C ALA A 227 -3.76 -6.15 19.74
N ASP A 228 -2.86 -7.12 19.77
CA ASP A 228 -1.58 -7.11 20.49
C ASP A 228 -0.51 -6.36 19.69
#